data_f646b4c579727e941322b047a7deb125
#
_entry.id   f646b4c579727e941322b047a7deb125
#
_cell.length_a   1.000
_cell.length_b   1.000
_cell.length_c   1.000
_cell.angle_alpha   90.00
_cell.angle_beta   90.00
_cell.angle_gamma   90.00
#
_symmetry.space_group_name_H-M   'P 1'
#
loop_
_entity.id
_entity.type
_entity.pdbx_description
1 polymer ?
#
loop_
_entity_poly.entity_id
_entity_poly.type
_entity_poly.pdbx_seq_one_letter_code
_entity_poly.pdbx_strand_id
1 'polypeptide(L)'
;MPITFQDIKEHYEQYGLRDISDMSTAEYKQSLADGAFFWIDHHDFVRSTLSEEILATNREQLDAMIDYLQIYRDNMKLSSE
;
A
#
# COMPACT_ATOMS: atom_id res chain seq x y z
N MET A 1 10.83 -2.45 -15.01
CA MET A 1 12.14 -2.79 -14.45
C MET A 1 11.97 -3.58 -13.16
N PRO A 2 12.78 -4.59 -12.92
CA PRO A 2 12.65 -5.34 -11.68
C PRO A 2 13.00 -4.47 -10.47
N ILE A 3 12.23 -4.65 -9.40
CA ILE A 3 12.47 -3.98 -8.13
C ILE A 3 13.58 -4.74 -7.41
N THR A 4 14.63 -4.04 -6.98
CA THR A 4 15.73 -4.64 -6.26
C THR A 4 15.57 -4.47 -4.76
N PHE A 5 16.37 -5.19 -3.98
CA PHE A 5 16.43 -4.99 -2.53
C PHE A 5 16.82 -3.56 -2.18
N GLN A 6 17.71 -2.97 -2.96
CA GLN A 6 18.15 -1.60 -2.74
C GLN A 6 16.98 -0.62 -2.93
N ASP A 7 16.15 -0.84 -3.95
CA ASP A 7 14.97 -0.01 -4.19
C ASP A 7 14.01 -0.06 -3.02
N ILE A 8 13.78 -1.24 -2.46
CA ILE A 8 12.91 -1.43 -1.31
C ILE A 8 13.48 -0.72 -0.09
N LYS A 9 14.76 -0.87 0.15
CA LYS A 9 15.43 -0.24 1.28
C LYS A 9 15.36 1.28 1.20
N GLU A 10 15.64 1.83 0.03
CA GLU A 10 15.57 3.28 -0.20
C GLU A 10 14.14 3.80 -0.01
N HIS A 11 13.14 3.04 -0.45
CA HIS A 11 11.74 3.38 -0.25
C HIS A 11 11.42 3.48 1.24
N TYR A 12 11.84 2.49 2.03
CA TYR A 12 11.61 2.48 3.47
C TYR A 12 12.29 3.66 4.15
N GLU A 13 13.52 3.96 3.75
CA GLU A 13 14.26 5.09 4.31
C GLU A 13 13.60 6.43 3.97
N GLN A 14 13.13 6.57 2.73
CA GLN A 14 12.50 7.80 2.25
C GLN A 14 11.25 8.15 3.05
N TYR A 15 10.44 7.14 3.39
CA TYR A 15 9.17 7.35 4.09
C TYR A 15 9.27 7.07 5.59
N GLY A 16 10.47 6.79 6.09
CA GLY A 16 10.65 6.48 7.51
C GLY A 16 9.91 5.22 7.93
N LEU A 17 9.74 4.28 7.00
CA LEU A 17 9.06 3.03 7.28
C LEU A 17 9.96 2.09 8.05
N ARG A 18 9.38 1.36 8.98
CA ARG A 18 10.04 0.21 9.60
C ARG A 18 9.27 -1.03 9.20
N ASP A 19 9.70 -2.19 9.66
CA ASP A 19 9.04 -3.45 9.29
C ASP A 19 7.54 -3.34 9.57
N ILE A 20 6.73 -3.66 8.55
CA ILE A 20 5.27 -3.54 8.65
C ILE A 20 4.73 -4.36 9.80
N SER A 21 5.33 -5.53 10.07
CA SER A 21 4.90 -6.40 11.17
C SER A 21 5.13 -5.77 12.56
N ASP A 22 6.01 -4.78 12.65
CA ASP A 22 6.33 -4.09 13.90
C ASP A 22 5.58 -2.77 14.05
N MET A 23 4.86 -2.34 13.03
CA MET A 23 4.12 -1.08 13.06
C MET A 23 2.81 -1.25 13.82
N SER A 24 2.48 -0.24 14.64
CA SER A 24 1.14 -0.16 15.21
C SER A 24 0.12 0.19 14.12
N THR A 25 -1.16 -0.03 14.39
CA THR A 25 -2.22 0.36 13.46
C THR A 25 -2.21 1.86 13.20
N ALA A 26 -1.93 2.67 14.20
CA ALA A 26 -1.85 4.13 14.06
C ALA A 26 -0.71 4.53 13.12
N GLU A 27 0.46 3.91 13.28
CA GLU A 27 1.61 4.16 12.40
C GLU A 27 1.31 3.75 10.97
N TYR A 28 0.66 2.60 10.79
CA TYR A 28 0.27 2.11 9.47
C TYR A 28 -0.70 3.08 8.79
N LYS A 29 -1.70 3.57 9.53
CA LYS A 29 -2.66 4.56 9.00
C LYS A 29 -1.96 5.84 8.57
N GLN A 30 -0.96 6.29 9.32
CA GLN A 30 -0.20 7.48 8.96
C GLN A 30 0.59 7.24 7.68
N SER A 31 1.20 6.08 7.54
CA SER A 31 1.93 5.72 6.31
C SER A 31 1.00 5.68 5.10
N LEU A 32 -0.22 5.17 5.26
CA LEU A 32 -1.22 5.20 4.19
C LEU A 32 -1.56 6.63 3.79
N ALA A 33 -1.77 7.51 4.79
CA ALA A 33 -2.11 8.91 4.56
C ALA A 33 -0.97 9.66 3.86
N ASP A 34 0.27 9.27 4.14
CA ASP A 34 1.47 9.88 3.55
C ASP A 34 1.74 9.40 2.12
N GLY A 35 0.97 8.42 1.63
CA GLY A 35 1.17 7.86 0.30
C GLY A 35 2.37 6.94 0.21
N ALA A 36 2.81 6.35 1.33
CA ALA A 36 4.00 5.50 1.36
C ALA A 36 3.82 4.20 0.58
N PHE A 37 2.60 3.69 0.48
CA PHE A 37 2.32 2.42 -0.18
C PHE A 37 1.69 2.60 -1.55
N PHE A 38 0.73 3.50 -1.66
CA PHE A 38 0.07 3.84 -2.92
C PHE A 38 -0.48 5.26 -2.81
N TRP A 39 -0.80 5.84 -3.97
CA TRP A 39 -1.32 7.21 -4.04
C TRP A 39 -2.17 7.36 -5.29
N ILE A 40 -2.97 8.43 -5.33
CA ILE A 40 -3.80 8.74 -6.49
C ILE A 40 -3.18 9.93 -7.23
N ASP A 41 -2.99 9.77 -8.55
CA ASP A 41 -2.39 10.82 -9.35
C ASP A 41 -3.45 11.79 -9.91
N HIS A 42 -3.01 12.77 -10.70
CA HIS A 42 -3.91 13.79 -11.23
C HIS A 42 -4.86 13.28 -12.33
N HIS A 43 -4.68 12.03 -12.78
CA HIS A 43 -5.61 11.36 -13.68
C HIS A 43 -6.59 10.47 -12.94
N ASP A 44 -6.59 10.51 -11.60
CA ASP A 44 -7.37 9.63 -10.73
C ASP A 44 -6.98 8.15 -10.87
N PHE A 45 -5.73 7.89 -11.23
CA PHE A 45 -5.18 6.53 -11.25
C PHE A 45 -4.50 6.22 -9.92
N VAL A 46 -4.82 5.06 -9.34
CA VAL A 46 -4.14 4.59 -8.15
C VAL A 46 -2.84 3.92 -8.55
N ARG A 47 -1.73 4.37 -7.99
CA ARG A 47 -0.39 3.88 -8.31
C ARG A 47 0.31 3.33 -7.09
N SER A 48 1.16 2.33 -7.31
CA SER A 48 2.09 1.85 -6.30
C SER A 48 3.19 2.90 -6.11
N THR A 49 3.48 3.25 -4.86
CA THR A 49 4.53 4.22 -4.58
C THR A 49 5.91 3.67 -4.93
N LEU A 50 6.17 2.40 -4.62
CA LEU A 50 7.47 1.80 -4.86
C LEU A 50 7.76 1.58 -6.35
N SER A 51 6.84 0.96 -7.06
CA SER A 51 7.06 0.56 -8.45
C SER A 51 6.50 1.53 -9.48
N GLU A 52 5.65 2.45 -9.04
CA GLU A 52 4.91 3.38 -9.91
C GLU A 52 3.93 2.69 -10.85
N GLU A 53 3.70 1.39 -10.65
CA GLU A 53 2.72 0.67 -11.46
C GLU A 53 1.31 1.19 -11.20
N ILE A 54 0.52 1.24 -12.26
CA ILE A 54 -0.88 1.62 -12.15
C ILE A 54 -1.67 0.42 -11.61
N LEU A 55 -2.37 0.63 -10.50
CA LEU A 55 -3.14 -0.43 -9.85
C LEU A 55 -4.61 -0.38 -10.20
N ALA A 56 -5.15 0.82 -10.42
CA ALA A 56 -6.55 1.01 -10.83
C ALA A 56 -6.66 2.30 -11.61
N THR A 57 -7.49 2.32 -12.65
CA THR A 57 -7.64 3.47 -13.54
C THR A 57 -9.02 4.11 -13.46
N ASN A 58 -9.96 3.50 -12.73
CA ASN A 58 -11.30 4.05 -12.60
C ASN A 58 -11.95 3.52 -11.31
N ARG A 59 -13.13 4.07 -11.02
CA ARG A 59 -13.85 3.71 -9.79
C ARG A 59 -14.25 2.24 -9.77
N GLU A 60 -14.66 1.69 -10.89
CA GLU A 60 -15.09 0.30 -10.97
C GLU A 60 -13.96 -0.66 -10.64
N GLN A 61 -12.77 -0.37 -11.16
CA GLN A 61 -11.58 -1.17 -10.84
C GLN A 61 -11.21 -1.03 -9.36
N LEU A 62 -11.30 0.16 -8.82
CA LEU A 62 -11.01 0.37 -7.41
C LEU A 62 -12.02 -0.35 -6.52
N ASP A 63 -13.31 -0.32 -6.88
CA ASP A 63 -14.35 -1.06 -6.15
C ASP A 63 -14.06 -2.56 -6.16
N ALA A 64 -13.65 -3.10 -7.30
CA ALA A 64 -13.27 -4.50 -7.42
C ALA A 64 -12.07 -4.83 -6.52
N MET A 65 -11.09 -3.93 -6.46
CA MET A 65 -9.93 -4.10 -5.60
C MET A 65 -10.33 -4.10 -4.12
N ILE A 66 -11.23 -3.20 -3.73
CA ILE A 66 -11.73 -3.13 -2.37
C ILE A 66 -12.43 -4.45 -2.01
N ASP A 67 -13.25 -4.98 -2.91
CA ASP A 67 -13.96 -6.25 -2.69
C ASP A 67 -12.96 -7.38 -2.46
N TYR A 68 -11.90 -7.45 -3.27
CA TYR A 68 -10.86 -8.46 -3.10
C TYR A 68 -10.11 -8.31 -1.78
N LEU A 69 -9.80 -7.08 -1.40
CA LEU A 69 -9.12 -6.81 -0.13
C LEU A 69 -10.01 -7.24 1.05
N GLN A 70 -11.33 -7.06 0.94
CA GLN A 70 -12.25 -7.52 1.97
C GLN A 70 -12.23 -9.04 2.10
N ILE A 71 -12.13 -9.77 0.99
CA ILE A 71 -11.99 -11.23 1.01
C ILE A 71 -10.71 -11.64 1.74
N TYR A 72 -9.59 -10.98 1.44
CA TYR A 72 -8.33 -11.26 2.13
C TYR A 72 -8.44 -10.97 3.62
N ARG A 73 -9.04 -9.84 3.98
CA ARG A 73 -9.24 -9.49 5.39
C ARG A 73 -10.03 -10.56 6.13
N ASP A 74 -11.12 -11.03 5.51
CA ASP A 74 -12.00 -12.02 6.15
C ASP A 74 -11.31 -13.37 6.32
N ASN A 75 -10.33 -13.67 5.46
CA ASN A 75 -9.56 -14.92 5.53
C ASN A 75 -8.33 -14.81 6.43
N MET A 76 -7.93 -13.59 6.83
CA MET A 76 -6.82 -13.41 7.73
C MET A 76 -7.23 -13.75 9.15
N LYS A 77 -6.31 -14.31 9.91
CA LYS A 77 -6.56 -14.58 11.32
C LYS A 77 -6.79 -13.29 12.08
N LEU A 78 -7.71 -13.31 13.02
CA LEU A 78 -7.95 -12.16 13.88
C LEU A 78 -6.70 -11.87 14.70
N SER A 79 -6.38 -10.59 14.79
CA SER A 79 -5.28 -10.15 15.65
C SER A 79 -5.68 -10.39 17.11
N SER A 80 -4.70 -10.79 17.91
CA SER A 80 -4.91 -11.01 19.33
C SER A 80 -4.60 -9.77 20.16
N GLU A 81 -4.63 -8.64 19.57
CA GLU A 81 -4.39 -7.36 20.26
C GLU A 81 -5.28 -7.15 21.48
#